data_3c8b092c8cbe16c1aa6c06c6fcf1a9db
#
_entry.id   3c8b092c8cbe16c1aa6c06c6fcf1a9db
#
_cell.length_a   1.000
_cell.length_b   1.000
_cell.length_c   1.000
_cell.angle_alpha   90.00
_cell.angle_beta   90.00
_cell.angle_gamma   90.00
#
_symmetry.space_group_name_H-M   'P 1'
#
loop_
_entity.id
_entity.type
_entity.pdbx_description
1 polymer ?
#
loop_
_entity_poly.entity_id
_entity_poly.type
_entity_poly.pdbx_seq_one_letter_code
_entity_poly.pdbx_strand_id
1 'polypeptide(L)'
;MMTRNLSLFIRALTAVGIFAPTAGCTPSHHVTTATPDYDPRISARVRIQSGNDLQAASFRVGACYSDGWESDPQRVSVDDGFWARYKYSSRSVVIGMPQSPRPWMRIEGLHFKDMIREYVVPAGQPTTLSLSTASDVGSSKYGGYSWSCKPHAMTFTPIAGQDYEVYLALQEEGRKSHGCSIEVRRIDGSGLDEPVQTQYAPKCPASEAETATKRGP
;
A
#
# COMPACT_ATOMS: atom_id res chain seq x y z
N MET A 1 -74.45 32.23 43.54
CA MET A 1 -74.23 31.03 42.76
C MET A 1 -72.84 31.04 42.23
N MET A 2 -72.00 30.21 42.73
CA MET A 2 -70.53 30.18 42.57
C MET A 2 -70.16 29.18 41.49
N THR A 3 -69.54 29.61 40.41
CA THR A 3 -68.97 28.68 39.42
C THR A 3 -67.43 28.70 39.58
N ARG A 4 -66.92 27.53 40.01
CA ARG A 4 -65.44 27.29 40.16
C ARG A 4 -64.89 26.92 38.83
N ASN A 5 -63.91 27.74 38.34
CA ASN A 5 -63.06 27.41 37.21
C ASN A 5 -61.92 26.52 37.66
N LEU A 6 -61.88 25.32 37.10
CA LEU A 6 -60.81 24.34 37.31
C LEU A 6 -59.80 24.49 36.19
N SER A 7 -58.66 25.13 36.46
CA SER A 7 -57.56 25.24 35.52
C SER A 7 -56.75 23.95 35.47
N LEU A 8 -56.80 23.26 34.34
CA LEU A 8 -55.96 22.11 34.06
C LEU A 8 -54.55 22.59 33.60
N PHE A 9 -53.56 22.43 34.45
CA PHE A 9 -52.15 22.61 34.04
C PHE A 9 -51.66 21.35 33.36
N ILE A 10 -51.57 21.41 32.04
CA ILE A 10 -50.87 20.37 31.24
C ILE A 10 -49.40 20.68 31.31
N ARG A 11 -48.64 19.89 32.05
CA ARG A 11 -47.16 19.90 32.03
C ARG A 11 -46.70 19.14 30.80
N ALA A 12 -46.26 19.84 29.77
CA ALA A 12 -45.52 19.31 28.63
C ALA A 12 -44.11 18.92 29.09
N LEU A 13 -43.83 17.65 29.28
CA LEU A 13 -42.46 17.12 29.41
C LEU A 13 -41.81 17.12 28.03
N THR A 14 -40.98 18.09 27.75
CA THR A 14 -40.07 18.06 26.60
C THR A 14 -38.92 17.08 26.88
N ALA A 15 -39.01 15.88 26.33
CA ALA A 15 -37.90 14.94 26.32
C ALA A 15 -36.84 15.44 25.32
N VAL A 16 -35.81 16.09 25.83
CA VAL A 16 -34.60 16.43 25.04
C VAL A 16 -33.82 15.13 24.82
N GLY A 17 -34.03 14.51 23.66
CA GLY A 17 -33.26 13.38 23.22
C GLY A 17 -31.82 13.84 22.94
N ILE A 18 -30.87 13.47 23.81
CA ILE A 18 -29.45 13.68 23.58
C ILE A 18 -29.05 12.69 22.48
N PHE A 19 -29.00 13.18 21.23
CA PHE A 19 -28.30 12.49 20.15
C PHE A 19 -26.79 12.56 20.45
N ALA A 20 -26.25 11.55 21.12
CA ALA A 20 -24.80 11.38 21.18
C ALA A 20 -24.33 11.08 19.75
N PRO A 21 -23.43 11.91 19.14
CA PRO A 21 -22.84 11.55 17.87
C PRO A 21 -22.02 10.30 18.10
N THR A 22 -22.43 9.18 17.52
CA THR A 22 -21.59 8.00 17.43
C THR A 22 -20.45 8.37 16.50
N ALA A 23 -19.32 8.82 17.06
CA ALA A 23 -18.07 8.96 16.35
C ALA A 23 -17.59 7.54 15.96
N GLY A 24 -18.21 6.99 14.92
CA GLY A 24 -17.76 5.75 14.32
C GLY A 24 -16.36 5.98 13.79
N CYS A 25 -15.44 5.04 14.04
CA CYS A 25 -14.12 5.03 13.42
C CYS A 25 -14.32 4.85 11.90
N THR A 26 -14.47 5.94 11.17
CA THR A 26 -14.53 5.90 9.71
C THR A 26 -13.14 5.62 9.17
N PRO A 27 -13.02 4.68 8.22
CA PRO A 27 -11.77 4.47 7.51
C PRO A 27 -11.27 5.78 6.90
N SER A 28 -9.98 6.08 7.06
CA SER A 28 -9.39 7.29 6.49
C SER A 28 -8.21 6.94 5.61
N HIS A 29 -8.13 7.62 4.46
CA HIS A 29 -7.01 7.55 3.54
C HIS A 29 -6.32 8.91 3.50
N HIS A 30 -5.04 8.96 3.88
CA HIS A 30 -4.26 10.18 3.89
C HIS A 30 -3.34 10.20 2.68
N VAL A 31 -3.28 11.35 2.00
CA VAL A 31 -2.38 11.56 0.87
C VAL A 31 -1.40 12.66 1.24
N THR A 32 -0.12 12.39 1.06
CA THR A 32 0.96 13.35 1.24
C THR A 32 1.64 13.56 -0.09
N THR A 33 1.78 14.81 -0.53
CA THR A 33 2.59 15.17 -1.68
C THR A 33 4.00 15.47 -1.19
N ALA A 34 4.98 14.74 -1.72
CA ALA A 34 6.39 14.97 -1.47
C ALA A 34 7.07 15.54 -2.73
N THR A 35 8.14 16.29 -2.52
CA THR A 35 8.94 16.88 -3.59
C THR A 35 10.39 16.41 -3.46
N PRO A 36 10.68 15.12 -3.77
CA PRO A 36 12.04 14.63 -3.73
C PRO A 36 12.87 15.27 -4.82
N ASP A 37 14.19 15.22 -4.66
CA ASP A 37 15.12 15.58 -5.74
C ASP A 37 15.00 14.56 -6.88
N TYR A 38 14.56 15.02 -8.05
CA TYR A 38 14.34 14.20 -9.24
C TYR A 38 15.01 14.83 -10.45
N ASP A 39 16.02 14.15 -10.97
CA ASP A 39 16.65 14.48 -12.25
C ASP A 39 16.32 13.38 -13.28
N PRO A 40 15.49 13.68 -14.29
CA PRO A 40 15.09 12.68 -15.30
C PRO A 40 16.25 12.18 -16.18
N ARG A 41 17.43 12.76 -16.12
CA ARG A 41 18.60 12.30 -16.86
C ARG A 41 19.30 11.11 -16.19
N ILE A 42 19.14 10.96 -14.88
CA ILE A 42 19.85 9.96 -14.07
C ILE A 42 18.93 9.13 -13.17
N SER A 43 17.65 9.48 -13.10
CA SER A 43 16.67 8.84 -12.23
C SER A 43 15.42 8.44 -13.00
N ALA A 44 14.69 7.51 -12.44
CA ALA A 44 13.33 7.11 -12.82
C ALA A 44 12.39 7.25 -11.61
N ARG A 45 11.06 7.20 -11.85
CA ARG A 45 10.09 7.18 -10.77
C ARG A 45 9.34 5.84 -10.75
N VAL A 46 9.07 5.36 -9.56
CA VAL A 46 8.38 4.08 -9.36
C VAL A 46 7.22 4.29 -8.40
N ARG A 47 6.01 3.93 -8.81
CA ARG A 47 4.82 3.85 -7.97
C ARG A 47 4.61 2.41 -7.55
N ILE A 48 4.55 2.15 -6.25
CA ILE A 48 4.36 0.81 -5.71
C ILE A 48 3.07 0.76 -4.92
N GLN A 49 2.21 -0.21 -5.25
CA GLN A 49 1.03 -0.52 -4.45
C GLN A 49 1.41 -1.42 -3.27
N SER A 50 0.85 -1.11 -2.12
CA SER A 50 0.97 -1.88 -0.89
C SER A 50 -0.30 -1.70 -0.04
N GLY A 51 -0.28 -2.17 1.19
CA GLY A 51 -1.39 -2.00 2.12
C GLY A 51 -0.97 -2.15 3.58
N ASN A 52 -1.80 -1.62 4.47
CA ASN A 52 -1.61 -1.68 5.92
C ASN A 52 -2.31 -2.89 6.56
N ASP A 53 -2.69 -3.89 5.80
CA ASP A 53 -3.27 -5.12 6.32
C ASP A 53 -2.29 -6.29 6.14
N LEU A 54 -2.59 -7.20 5.25
CA LEU A 54 -1.77 -8.38 5.02
C LEU A 54 -0.95 -8.28 3.72
N GLN A 55 -1.03 -7.15 3.04
CA GLN A 55 -0.23 -6.87 1.87
C GLN A 55 1.05 -6.14 2.27
N ALA A 56 2.19 -6.65 1.85
CA ALA A 56 3.48 -6.05 2.09
C ALA A 56 4.24 -5.85 0.77
N ALA A 57 4.96 -4.75 0.69
CA ALA A 57 5.84 -4.45 -0.43
C ALA A 57 7.14 -3.83 0.08
N SER A 58 8.22 -4.15 -0.58
CA SER A 58 9.53 -3.51 -0.36
C SER A 58 10.33 -3.54 -1.64
N PHE A 59 11.30 -2.63 -1.73
CA PHE A 59 12.27 -2.63 -2.82
C PHE A 59 13.68 -2.36 -2.28
N ARG A 60 14.67 -2.66 -3.10
CA ARG A 60 16.08 -2.42 -2.84
C ARG A 60 16.77 -2.04 -4.14
N VAL A 61 17.66 -1.07 -4.11
CA VAL A 61 18.57 -0.81 -5.24
C VAL A 61 19.69 -1.86 -5.20
N GLY A 62 19.77 -2.68 -6.24
CA GLY A 62 20.66 -3.84 -6.35
C GLY A 62 19.96 -5.03 -6.98
N ALA A 63 20.74 -6.05 -7.38
CA ALA A 63 20.24 -7.22 -8.10
C ALA A 63 19.84 -8.40 -7.20
N CYS A 64 19.79 -8.22 -5.88
CA CYS A 64 19.45 -9.27 -4.92
C CYS A 64 18.41 -8.77 -3.92
N TYR A 65 17.69 -9.67 -3.25
CA TYR A 65 16.73 -9.31 -2.20
C TYR A 65 17.25 -9.70 -0.81
N SER A 66 16.80 -8.99 0.22
CA SER A 66 16.95 -9.35 1.62
C SER A 66 15.61 -9.74 2.22
N ASP A 67 15.60 -10.70 3.14
CA ASP A 67 14.40 -11.05 3.88
C ASP A 67 14.02 -9.93 4.85
N GLY A 68 12.73 -9.79 5.14
CA GLY A 68 12.21 -8.72 6.00
C GLY A 68 12.72 -8.74 7.45
N TRP A 69 13.35 -9.82 7.88
CA TRP A 69 13.95 -10.01 9.19
C TRP A 69 15.44 -9.64 9.24
N GLU A 70 16.05 -9.44 8.07
CA GLU A 70 17.46 -9.06 7.96
C GLU A 70 17.59 -7.55 8.04
N SER A 71 18.60 -7.08 8.76
CA SER A 71 18.96 -5.66 8.79
C SER A 71 19.64 -5.30 7.48
N ASP A 72 18.87 -4.76 6.54
CA ASP A 72 19.37 -4.25 5.26
C ASP A 72 19.01 -2.76 5.14
N PRO A 73 19.99 -1.86 5.29
CA PRO A 73 19.78 -0.42 5.20
C PRO A 73 19.39 0.05 3.78
N GLN A 74 19.60 -0.78 2.77
CA GLN A 74 19.21 -0.47 1.39
C GLN A 74 17.78 -0.90 1.07
N ARG A 75 17.16 -1.68 1.95
CA ARG A 75 15.78 -2.11 1.78
C ARG A 75 14.81 -1.02 2.23
N VAL A 76 13.93 -0.61 1.34
CA VAL A 76 12.87 0.35 1.61
C VAL A 76 11.54 -0.40 1.77
N SER A 77 10.93 -0.33 2.95
CA SER A 77 9.57 -0.84 3.17
C SER A 77 8.53 0.17 2.66
N VAL A 78 7.51 -0.32 1.98
CA VAL A 78 6.45 0.50 1.37
C VAL A 78 5.21 0.60 2.27
N ASP A 79 5.22 -0.04 3.44
CA ASP A 79 4.14 0.01 4.42
C ASP A 79 4.33 1.13 5.47
N ASP A 80 3.33 1.32 6.33
CA ASP A 80 3.39 2.26 7.48
C ASP A 80 3.93 1.58 8.77
N GLY A 81 4.56 0.42 8.63
CA GLY A 81 5.13 -0.37 9.71
C GLY A 81 4.13 -1.32 10.38
N PHE A 82 4.67 -2.20 11.22
CA PHE A 82 3.93 -3.31 11.84
C PHE A 82 2.62 -2.89 12.54
N TRP A 83 2.62 -1.77 13.24
CA TRP A 83 1.44 -1.28 13.98
C TRP A 83 0.35 -0.69 13.09
N ALA A 84 0.66 -0.40 11.83
CA ALA A 84 -0.32 0.17 10.89
C ALA A 84 -1.47 -0.79 10.58
N ARG A 85 -1.25 -2.09 10.67
CA ARG A 85 -2.29 -3.12 10.49
C ARG A 85 -3.48 -2.99 11.46
N TYR A 86 -3.26 -2.40 12.63
CA TYR A 86 -4.29 -2.18 13.65
C TYR A 86 -4.99 -0.83 13.51
N LYS A 87 -4.56 0.03 12.59
CA LYS A 87 -5.17 1.33 12.35
C LYS A 87 -6.21 1.23 11.23
N TYR A 88 -7.27 2.02 11.36
CA TYR A 88 -8.27 2.19 10.29
C TYR A 88 -7.85 3.30 9.31
N SER A 89 -6.57 3.39 8.99
CA SER A 89 -6.04 4.40 8.10
C SER A 89 -4.89 3.85 7.27
N SER A 90 -4.72 4.45 6.09
CA SER A 90 -3.57 4.22 5.20
C SER A 90 -3.02 5.56 4.74
N ARG A 91 -1.74 5.58 4.35
CA ARG A 91 -1.07 6.79 3.89
C ARG A 91 -0.39 6.55 2.56
N SER A 92 -0.90 7.21 1.52
CA SER A 92 -0.21 7.31 0.23
C SER A 92 0.75 8.48 0.20
N VAL A 93 1.84 8.32 -0.57
CA VAL A 93 2.82 9.38 -0.83
C VAL A 93 2.97 9.51 -2.34
N VAL A 94 2.70 10.68 -2.87
CA VAL A 94 2.79 10.99 -4.30
C VAL A 94 3.87 12.05 -4.55
N ILE A 95 4.57 11.94 -5.68
CA ILE A 95 5.63 12.87 -6.09
C ILE A 95 5.37 13.47 -7.47
N GLY A 96 4.12 13.37 -7.96
CA GLY A 96 3.71 13.93 -9.24
C GLY A 96 3.98 13.01 -10.45
N MET A 97 3.92 11.71 -10.27
CA MET A 97 3.89 10.77 -11.41
C MET A 97 2.59 10.92 -12.20
N PRO A 98 2.57 10.54 -13.50
CA PRO A 98 1.35 10.51 -14.30
C PRO A 98 0.24 9.69 -13.62
N GLN A 99 -1.02 10.03 -13.93
CA GLN A 99 -2.15 9.24 -13.43
C GLN A 99 -2.08 7.81 -13.97
N SER A 100 -2.37 6.85 -13.10
CA SER A 100 -2.39 5.43 -13.49
C SER A 100 -3.45 5.15 -14.55
N PRO A 101 -3.15 4.37 -15.60
CA PRO A 101 -4.17 3.83 -16.48
C PRO A 101 -5.13 2.88 -15.75
N ARG A 102 -4.72 2.33 -14.57
CA ARG A 102 -5.50 1.41 -13.73
C ARG A 102 -6.30 2.18 -12.70
N PRO A 103 -7.66 2.14 -12.73
CA PRO A 103 -8.48 2.87 -11.76
C PRO A 103 -8.14 2.53 -10.30
N TRP A 104 -7.85 1.26 -10.00
CA TRP A 104 -7.56 0.78 -8.65
C TRP A 104 -6.14 1.13 -8.14
N MET A 105 -5.27 1.69 -8.98
CA MET A 105 -3.99 2.30 -8.60
C MET A 105 -4.06 3.83 -8.55
N ARG A 106 -5.22 4.42 -8.63
CA ARG A 106 -5.46 5.85 -8.40
C ARG A 106 -5.88 6.06 -6.96
N ILE A 107 -5.57 7.21 -6.40
CA ILE A 107 -5.91 7.53 -5.00
C ILE A 107 -7.40 7.30 -4.71
N GLU A 108 -8.26 7.77 -5.62
CA GLU A 108 -9.72 7.66 -5.52
C GLU A 108 -10.26 6.23 -5.71
N GLY A 109 -9.46 5.34 -6.27
CA GLY A 109 -9.82 3.96 -6.54
C GLY A 109 -9.22 2.93 -5.58
N LEU A 110 -8.43 3.37 -4.59
CA LEU A 110 -7.83 2.48 -3.61
C LEU A 110 -8.87 1.86 -2.69
N HIS A 111 -8.73 0.57 -2.45
CA HIS A 111 -9.53 -0.11 -1.44
C HIS A 111 -9.11 0.28 -0.02
N PHE A 112 -9.93 -0.07 0.95
CA PHE A 112 -9.64 0.16 2.36
C PHE A 112 -8.27 -0.41 2.76
N LYS A 113 -7.45 0.41 3.40
CA LYS A 113 -6.05 0.16 3.80
C LYS A 113 -5.05 -0.01 2.66
N ASP A 114 -5.45 -0.03 1.39
CA ASP A 114 -4.50 0.02 0.29
C ASP A 114 -3.82 1.39 0.26
N MET A 115 -2.61 1.41 -0.25
CA MET A 115 -1.85 2.63 -0.44
C MET A 115 -0.99 2.52 -1.69
N ILE A 116 -0.65 3.66 -2.25
CA ILE A 116 0.41 3.80 -3.24
C ILE A 116 1.51 4.69 -2.68
N ARG A 117 2.76 4.35 -3.00
CA ARG A 117 3.90 5.21 -2.71
C ARG A 117 4.77 5.35 -3.93
N GLU A 118 5.12 6.58 -4.20
CA GLU A 118 5.97 6.97 -5.32
C GLU A 118 7.38 7.27 -4.81
N TYR A 119 8.37 6.79 -5.54
CA TYR A 119 9.78 6.92 -5.19
C TYR A 119 10.59 7.37 -6.40
N VAL A 120 11.69 8.07 -6.14
CA VAL A 120 12.77 8.29 -7.12
C VAL A 120 13.79 7.19 -6.93
N VAL A 121 14.16 6.52 -8.01
CA VAL A 121 15.16 5.45 -8.02
C VAL A 121 16.25 5.78 -9.05
N PRO A 122 17.51 5.39 -8.83
CA PRO A 122 18.57 5.61 -9.80
C PRO A 122 18.29 4.81 -11.08
N ALA A 123 18.44 5.46 -12.24
CA ALA A 123 18.34 4.79 -13.52
C ALA A 123 19.62 3.99 -13.85
N GLY A 124 19.48 2.95 -14.66
CA GLY A 124 20.60 2.09 -15.06
C GLY A 124 21.10 1.15 -13.97
N GLN A 125 20.56 1.22 -12.75
CA GLN A 125 20.89 0.30 -11.66
C GLN A 125 19.74 -0.69 -11.44
N PRO A 126 20.03 -1.98 -11.21
CA PRO A 126 19.00 -2.95 -10.88
C PRO A 126 18.19 -2.51 -9.65
N THR A 127 16.89 -2.66 -9.72
CA THR A 127 15.96 -2.43 -8.59
C THR A 127 15.21 -3.73 -8.34
N THR A 128 15.38 -4.29 -7.16
CA THR A 128 14.75 -5.56 -6.76
C THR A 128 13.51 -5.27 -5.93
N LEU A 129 12.44 -5.97 -6.26
CA LEU A 129 11.10 -5.85 -5.72
C LEU A 129 10.72 -7.12 -4.97
N SER A 130 10.10 -7.00 -3.80
CA SER A 130 9.54 -8.10 -3.03
C SER A 130 8.15 -7.71 -2.55
N LEU A 131 7.14 -8.41 -3.03
CA LEU A 131 5.74 -8.20 -2.69
C LEU A 131 5.13 -9.49 -2.15
N SER A 132 4.18 -9.35 -1.25
CA SER A 132 3.42 -10.48 -0.75
C SER A 132 2.04 -10.02 -0.28
N THR A 133 1.11 -10.94 -0.23
CA THR A 133 -0.20 -10.71 0.36
C THR A 133 -0.66 -11.95 1.10
N ALA A 134 -1.55 -11.74 2.08
CA ALA A 134 -2.25 -12.81 2.76
C ALA A 134 -3.70 -12.37 3.00
N SER A 135 -4.59 -13.30 3.21
CA SER A 135 -5.97 -13.03 3.62
C SER A 135 -6.35 -14.02 4.70
N ASP A 136 -6.75 -13.50 5.84
CA ASP A 136 -7.45 -14.26 6.85
C ASP A 136 -8.96 -14.06 6.64
N VAL A 137 -9.56 -14.92 5.87
CA VAL A 137 -11.02 -14.98 5.81
C VAL A 137 -11.49 -15.61 7.12
N GLY A 138 -11.82 -14.77 8.06
CA GLY A 138 -12.05 -14.97 9.46
C GLY A 138 -12.44 -16.37 9.91
N SER A 139 -11.98 -16.76 11.08
CA SER A 139 -12.41 -17.98 11.73
C SER A 139 -13.92 -17.90 11.98
N SER A 140 -14.71 -18.32 11.00
CA SER A 140 -16.12 -18.52 11.24
C SER A 140 -16.28 -19.84 12.00
N LYS A 141 -17.32 -19.94 12.80
CA LYS A 141 -17.75 -21.17 13.46
C LYS A 141 -17.93 -22.35 12.49
N TYR A 142 -17.80 -22.11 11.19
CA TYR A 142 -17.99 -23.03 10.07
C TYR A 142 -16.72 -23.28 9.24
N GLY A 143 -15.55 -22.96 9.76
CA GLY A 143 -14.28 -23.11 9.07
C GLY A 143 -13.91 -21.84 8.30
N GLY A 144 -12.86 -21.18 8.77
CA GLY A 144 -12.17 -20.14 8.03
C GLY A 144 -11.06 -20.76 7.21
N TYR A 145 -10.71 -20.14 6.09
CA TYR A 145 -9.48 -20.46 5.38
C TYR A 145 -8.61 -19.20 5.34
N SER A 146 -7.31 -19.40 5.52
CA SER A 146 -6.31 -18.40 5.24
C SER A 146 -5.59 -18.77 3.96
N TRP A 147 -5.23 -17.77 3.17
CA TRP A 147 -4.36 -17.96 2.03
C TRP A 147 -3.27 -16.88 2.05
N SER A 148 -2.13 -17.22 1.50
CA SER A 148 -1.04 -16.26 1.32
C SER A 148 -0.37 -16.50 -0.03
N CYS A 149 0.12 -15.43 -0.63
CA CYS A 149 0.92 -15.50 -1.82
C CYS A 149 2.15 -14.60 -1.71
N LYS A 150 3.31 -15.22 -1.89
CA LYS A 150 4.60 -14.53 -1.91
C LYS A 150 5.36 -15.02 -3.14
N PRO A 151 5.28 -14.31 -4.27
CA PRO A 151 6.04 -14.67 -5.45
C PRO A 151 7.54 -14.50 -5.20
N HIS A 152 8.36 -15.04 -6.08
CA HIS A 152 9.80 -14.76 -6.06
C HIS A 152 10.04 -13.24 -6.21
N ALA A 153 11.07 -12.75 -5.52
CA ALA A 153 11.52 -11.38 -5.73
C ALA A 153 11.98 -11.19 -7.19
N MET A 154 11.66 -10.05 -7.76
CA MET A 154 11.91 -9.73 -9.16
C MET A 154 12.80 -8.49 -9.26
N THR A 155 13.68 -8.49 -10.24
CA THR A 155 14.56 -7.36 -10.53
C THR A 155 14.28 -6.81 -11.91
N PHE A 156 14.28 -5.49 -12.04
CA PHE A 156 14.30 -4.78 -13.32
C PHE A 156 15.30 -3.64 -13.28
N THR A 157 15.67 -3.09 -14.43
CA THR A 157 16.57 -1.95 -14.51
C THR A 157 15.80 -0.74 -15.03
N PRO A 158 15.53 0.27 -14.17
CA PRO A 158 14.84 1.49 -14.58
C PRO A 158 15.62 2.28 -15.62
N ILE A 159 14.91 2.86 -16.59
CA ILE A 159 15.48 3.76 -17.61
C ILE A 159 15.27 5.20 -17.15
N ALA A 160 16.26 6.06 -17.37
CA ALA A 160 16.21 7.47 -17.00
C ALA A 160 15.00 8.18 -17.60
N GLY A 161 14.32 9.00 -16.80
CA GLY A 161 13.17 9.78 -17.21
C GLY A 161 11.86 8.98 -17.36
N GLN A 162 11.87 7.68 -17.09
CA GLN A 162 10.67 6.83 -17.22
C GLN A 162 9.93 6.68 -15.88
N ASP A 163 8.64 6.42 -16.00
CA ASP A 163 7.72 6.16 -14.89
C ASP A 163 7.25 4.70 -14.90
N TYR A 164 7.22 4.09 -13.73
CA TYR A 164 6.87 2.68 -13.57
C TYR A 164 5.80 2.49 -12.50
N GLU A 165 4.91 1.52 -12.73
CA GLU A 165 3.98 1.00 -11.73
C GLU A 165 4.35 -0.42 -11.34
N VAL A 166 4.28 -0.72 -10.05
CA VAL A 166 4.56 -2.03 -9.47
C VAL A 166 3.41 -2.46 -8.59
N TYR A 167 2.91 -3.65 -8.81
CA TYR A 167 1.83 -4.23 -8.04
C TYR A 167 1.89 -5.76 -8.01
N LEU A 168 1.15 -6.36 -7.10
CA LEU A 168 0.96 -7.80 -7.03
C LEU A 168 -0.28 -8.17 -7.86
N ALA A 169 -0.08 -8.90 -8.93
CA ALA A 169 -1.17 -9.48 -9.72
C ALA A 169 -1.57 -10.83 -9.14
N LEU A 170 -2.85 -11.00 -8.84
CA LEU A 170 -3.42 -12.27 -8.39
C LEU A 170 -3.96 -13.02 -9.60
N GLN A 171 -3.59 -14.29 -9.72
CA GLN A 171 -4.15 -15.19 -10.72
C GLN A 171 -5.36 -15.87 -10.09
N GLU A 172 -6.55 -15.45 -10.51
CA GLU A 172 -7.80 -16.06 -10.06
C GLU A 172 -8.23 -17.13 -11.05
N GLU A 173 -8.29 -18.36 -10.61
CA GLU A 173 -8.89 -19.46 -11.34
C GLU A 173 -10.07 -20.02 -10.53
N GLY A 174 -11.26 -19.53 -10.84
CA GLY A 174 -12.48 -19.87 -10.11
C GLY A 174 -12.53 -19.25 -8.70
N ARG A 175 -12.90 -20.06 -7.69
CA ARG A 175 -12.99 -19.62 -6.27
C ARG A 175 -11.68 -19.69 -5.49
N LYS A 176 -10.59 -20.07 -6.12
CA LYS A 176 -9.28 -20.25 -5.46
C LYS A 176 -8.25 -19.37 -6.19
N SER A 177 -7.54 -18.51 -5.46
CA SER A 177 -6.33 -17.89 -5.99
C SER A 177 -5.24 -18.95 -6.12
N HIS A 178 -4.74 -19.18 -7.34
CA HIS A 178 -3.77 -20.23 -7.61
C HIS A 178 -2.34 -19.73 -7.79
N GLY A 179 -2.13 -18.44 -7.67
CA GLY A 179 -0.82 -17.85 -7.76
C GLY A 179 -0.84 -16.33 -7.74
N CYS A 180 0.34 -15.75 -7.68
CA CYS A 180 0.53 -14.32 -7.84
C CYS A 180 1.87 -14.05 -8.52
N SER A 181 1.97 -12.92 -9.19
CA SER A 181 3.19 -12.42 -9.80
C SER A 181 3.42 -10.95 -9.44
N ILE A 182 4.67 -10.53 -9.48
CA ILE A 182 5.02 -9.10 -9.41
C ILE A 182 4.96 -8.56 -10.82
N GLU A 183 4.08 -7.59 -11.06
CA GLU A 183 3.98 -6.89 -12.33
C GLU A 183 4.70 -5.55 -12.24
N VAL A 184 5.51 -5.27 -13.27
CA VAL A 184 6.15 -3.98 -13.49
C VAL A 184 5.68 -3.44 -14.84
N ARG A 185 5.12 -2.24 -14.83
CA ARG A 185 4.55 -1.62 -16.03
C ARG A 185 5.16 -0.24 -16.24
N ARG A 186 5.61 0.06 -17.45
CA ARG A 186 5.99 1.42 -17.83
C ARG A 186 4.74 2.21 -18.19
N ILE A 187 4.62 3.39 -17.62
CA ILE A 187 3.48 4.29 -17.83
C ILE A 187 3.96 5.67 -18.26
N ASP A 188 3.03 6.44 -18.84
CA ASP A 188 3.22 7.88 -19.10
C ASP A 188 1.89 8.65 -19.02
N GLY A 189 1.95 9.95 -19.28
CA GLY A 189 0.76 10.81 -19.30
C GLY A 189 -0.15 10.64 -20.53
N SER A 190 0.28 9.88 -21.55
CA SER A 190 -0.50 9.63 -22.76
C SER A 190 -1.36 8.38 -22.71
N GLY A 191 -1.24 7.59 -21.63
CA GLY A 191 -1.93 6.32 -21.46
C GLY A 191 -1.10 5.09 -21.81
N LEU A 192 0.22 5.25 -21.96
CA LEU A 192 1.13 4.12 -22.12
C LEU A 192 0.96 3.13 -20.95
N ASP A 193 0.96 1.85 -21.26
CA ASP A 193 0.87 0.75 -20.31
C ASP A 193 1.59 -0.49 -20.86
N GLU A 194 2.91 -0.50 -20.77
CA GLU A 194 3.75 -1.55 -21.33
C GLU A 194 4.35 -2.44 -20.24
N PRO A 195 4.31 -3.79 -20.39
CA PRO A 195 4.99 -4.68 -19.49
C PRO A 195 6.50 -4.48 -19.57
N VAL A 196 7.16 -4.48 -18.40
CA VAL A 196 8.61 -4.41 -18.29
C VAL A 196 9.17 -5.81 -18.05
N GLN A 197 10.21 -6.17 -18.77
CA GLN A 197 10.89 -7.44 -18.55
C GLN A 197 11.55 -7.44 -17.17
N THR A 198 11.25 -8.45 -16.38
CA THR A 198 11.81 -8.67 -15.05
C THR A 198 12.57 -9.99 -15.02
N GLN A 199 13.46 -10.13 -14.04
CA GLN A 199 14.25 -11.34 -13.79
C GLN A 199 14.11 -11.76 -12.33
N TYR A 200 14.23 -13.05 -12.04
CA TYR A 200 14.29 -13.53 -10.67
C TYR A 200 15.52 -12.96 -9.95
N ALA A 201 15.30 -12.40 -8.77
CA ALA A 201 16.37 -11.92 -7.93
C ALA A 201 16.88 -13.03 -7.01
N PRO A 202 18.19 -13.27 -6.92
CA PRO A 202 18.74 -14.13 -5.89
C PRO A 202 18.65 -13.47 -4.50
N LYS A 203 18.75 -14.26 -3.45
CA LYS A 203 18.97 -13.74 -2.10
C LYS A 203 20.36 -13.10 -2.02
N CYS A 204 20.46 -11.95 -1.32
CA CYS A 204 21.75 -11.29 -1.12
C CYS A 204 22.69 -12.20 -0.32
N PRO A 205 23.99 -12.24 -0.65
CA PRO A 205 24.97 -12.92 0.16
C PRO A 205 25.02 -12.33 1.58
N ALA A 206 25.19 -13.17 2.58
CA ALA A 206 25.23 -12.74 3.99
C ALA A 206 26.33 -11.66 4.27
N SER A 207 27.41 -11.67 3.50
CA SER A 207 28.50 -10.68 3.59
C SER A 207 28.07 -9.25 3.19
N GLU A 208 27.13 -9.08 2.29
CA GLU A 208 26.64 -7.74 1.90
C GLU A 208 25.72 -7.14 2.97
N ALA A 209 24.88 -7.96 3.62
CA ALA A 209 24.03 -7.54 4.72
C ALA A 209 24.87 -7.07 5.93
N GLU A 210 25.98 -7.78 6.21
CA GLU A 210 26.85 -7.48 7.36
C GLU A 210 27.78 -6.27 7.10
N THR A 211 28.22 -6.05 5.88
CA THR A 211 29.08 -4.93 5.51
C THR A 211 28.34 -3.60 5.55
N ALA A 212 27.04 -3.59 5.24
CA ALA A 212 26.21 -2.39 5.31
C ALA A 212 25.98 -1.94 6.76
N THR A 213 25.89 -2.88 7.71
CA THR A 213 25.74 -2.58 9.15
C THR A 213 27.04 -1.99 9.76
N LYS A 214 28.21 -2.31 9.21
CA LYS A 214 29.51 -1.80 9.71
C LYS A 214 29.88 -0.42 9.17
N ARG A 215 29.17 0.12 8.19
CA ARG A 215 29.36 1.49 7.66
C ARG A 215 28.34 2.48 8.25
N GLY A 216 27.98 2.33 9.51
CA GLY A 216 27.23 3.34 10.25
C GLY A 216 28.05 4.66 10.34
N PRO A 217 27.35 5.80 10.51
CA PRO A 217 27.92 7.14 10.44
C PRO A 217 29.01 7.39 11.45
#